data_7c64dc43bf198d2d6099b0b962e187a6
#
_entry.id   7c64dc43bf198d2d6099b0b962e187a6
#
_cell.length_a   1.000
_cell.length_b   1.000
_cell.length_c   1.000
_cell.angle_alpha   90.00
_cell.angle_beta   90.00
_cell.angle_gamma   90.00
#
_symmetry.space_group_name_H-M   'P 1'
#
loop_
_entity.id
_entity.type
_entity.pdbx_description
1 polymer ?
#
loop_
_entity_poly.entity_id
_entity_poly.type
_entity_poly.pdbx_seq_one_letter_code
_entity_poly.pdbx_strand_id
1 'polypeptide(L)'
;MQQCQICNCIEDFDLVEDNKIIGLPSEMQGSFIEFKGKNNIIFFDESVALEDTTVRFFGDNNVVFFSSGGRYKIRAKVDVFNNSVFYMGKNCDTTRVIRAVLSEGKHIIIGNDCLFSFGIWFRNYDPHLIYDGSSMERINMSKSVFVGDHVWIGQDAFVSKGTKIGSGAIVGAKCVTGGRILNSNCSYAGVPGKAVRENIFWLRPCVHSYKQAQTKSSMCYKNKEFIYSNDENCLSFDTIDKEIDRLLSSEERFDYLKKTIFENDNKNRFYVHNEQTKLNLLSRIFRRNNEASPPLIETLSDFWLIC
;
A
#
# COMPACT_ATOMS: atom_id res chain seq x y z
N MET A 1 12.25 15.22 -29.90
CA MET A 1 12.36 14.14 -28.89
C MET A 1 12.59 14.84 -27.57
N GLN A 2 11.75 14.62 -26.58
CA GLN A 2 11.92 15.21 -25.26
C GLN A 2 13.19 14.63 -24.63
N GLN A 3 14.06 15.47 -24.09
CA GLN A 3 15.30 15.02 -23.47
C GLN A 3 14.97 14.33 -22.17
N CYS A 4 15.38 13.08 -21.98
CA CYS A 4 15.24 12.36 -20.72
C CYS A 4 16.13 13.00 -19.67
N GLN A 5 15.56 13.33 -18.50
CA GLN A 5 16.31 13.93 -17.39
C GLN A 5 16.48 12.86 -16.30
N ILE A 6 17.72 12.67 -15.85
CA ILE A 6 18.06 11.69 -14.80
C ILE A 6 18.78 12.39 -13.67
N CYS A 7 18.24 12.28 -12.47
CA CYS A 7 18.84 12.78 -11.23
C CYS A 7 19.41 11.60 -10.43
N ASN A 8 20.72 11.50 -10.36
CA ASN A 8 21.43 10.46 -9.59
C ASN A 8 21.84 10.92 -8.19
N CYS A 9 21.80 12.24 -7.96
CA CYS A 9 22.12 12.87 -6.69
C CYS A 9 21.23 14.11 -6.48
N ILE A 10 21.28 14.70 -5.30
CA ILE A 10 20.43 15.84 -4.93
C ILE A 10 20.82 17.09 -5.75
N GLU A 11 22.09 17.24 -6.09
CA GLU A 11 22.62 18.36 -6.88
C GLU A 11 22.03 18.42 -8.30
N ASP A 12 21.58 17.27 -8.83
CA ASP A 12 20.94 17.21 -10.14
C ASP A 12 19.54 17.84 -10.15
N PHE A 13 18.93 18.06 -8.98
CA PHE A 13 17.54 18.54 -8.86
C PHE A 13 17.36 19.96 -9.41
N ASP A 14 18.37 20.81 -9.29
CA ASP A 14 18.35 22.19 -9.81
C ASP A 14 18.40 22.24 -11.34
N LEU A 15 18.69 21.12 -11.99
CA LEU A 15 18.77 21.01 -13.45
C LEU A 15 17.45 20.51 -14.08
N VAL A 16 16.45 20.19 -13.26
CA VAL A 16 15.19 19.63 -13.74
C VAL A 16 14.33 20.73 -14.37
N GLU A 17 13.97 20.53 -15.64
CA GLU A 17 13.08 21.39 -16.41
C GLU A 17 11.73 20.69 -16.66
N ASP A 18 10.65 21.48 -16.86
CA ASP A 18 9.28 21.00 -17.11
C ASP A 18 8.67 20.05 -16.06
N ASN A 19 9.40 19.77 -14.98
CA ASN A 19 8.97 18.95 -13.85
C ASN A 19 9.33 19.64 -12.53
N LYS A 20 8.77 19.18 -11.42
CA LYS A 20 8.93 19.84 -10.12
C LYS A 20 9.38 18.87 -9.05
N ILE A 21 10.46 19.22 -8.37
CA ILE A 21 10.93 18.53 -7.18
C ILE A 21 10.66 19.44 -5.98
N ILE A 22 9.96 18.96 -4.96
CA ILE A 22 9.59 19.72 -3.78
C ILE A 22 10.17 19.02 -2.55
N GLY A 23 10.97 19.74 -1.77
CA GLY A 23 11.73 19.16 -0.67
C GLY A 23 12.96 18.39 -1.17
N LEU A 24 13.79 17.95 -0.22
CA LEU A 24 15.01 17.22 -0.52
C LEU A 24 15.08 15.97 0.36
N PRO A 25 15.41 14.80 -0.21
CA PRO A 25 15.71 13.64 0.60
C PRO A 25 17.04 13.87 1.36
N SER A 26 17.14 13.34 2.56
CA SER A 26 18.38 13.42 3.35
C SER A 26 19.50 12.55 2.78
N GLU A 27 19.17 11.56 1.96
CA GLU A 27 20.11 10.62 1.35
C GLU A 27 19.50 9.97 0.09
N MET A 28 20.34 9.69 -0.93
CA MET A 28 19.99 8.99 -2.17
C MET A 28 20.98 7.86 -2.48
N GLN A 29 21.10 6.87 -1.60
CA GLN A 29 22.04 5.78 -1.78
C GLN A 29 21.53 4.79 -2.85
N GLY A 30 22.30 4.57 -3.94
CA GLY A 30 21.91 3.64 -5.01
C GLY A 30 20.57 3.97 -5.68
N SER A 31 20.14 5.23 -5.58
CA SER A 31 18.82 5.69 -5.98
C SER A 31 18.89 6.70 -7.12
N PHE A 32 17.86 6.76 -7.97
CA PHE A 32 17.75 7.80 -9.00
C PHE A 32 16.29 8.11 -9.34
N ILE A 33 16.09 9.30 -9.95
CA ILE A 33 14.80 9.76 -10.47
C ILE A 33 14.96 10.03 -11.96
N GLU A 34 14.04 9.51 -12.77
CA GLU A 34 14.05 9.67 -14.22
C GLU A 34 12.75 10.32 -14.69
N PHE A 35 12.87 11.43 -15.43
CA PHE A 35 11.74 12.11 -16.07
C PHE A 35 11.83 11.94 -17.60
N LYS A 36 10.84 11.27 -18.20
CA LYS A 36 10.61 11.17 -19.65
C LYS A 36 9.45 12.04 -20.10
N GLY A 37 8.58 12.42 -19.18
CA GLY A 37 7.43 13.29 -19.38
C GLY A 37 7.63 14.66 -18.71
N LYS A 38 6.54 15.44 -18.68
CA LYS A 38 6.50 16.80 -18.14
C LYS A 38 5.34 16.98 -17.17
N ASN A 39 5.35 18.13 -16.46
CA ASN A 39 4.35 18.47 -15.45
C ASN A 39 4.23 17.40 -14.35
N ASN A 40 5.33 16.70 -14.05
CA ASN A 40 5.36 15.74 -12.97
C ASN A 40 5.87 16.41 -11.69
N ILE A 41 5.35 15.99 -10.55
CA ILE A 41 5.79 16.44 -9.23
C ILE A 41 6.30 15.26 -8.43
N ILE A 42 7.50 15.39 -7.86
CA ILE A 42 7.96 14.53 -6.79
C ILE A 42 8.16 15.34 -5.53
N PHE A 43 7.62 14.85 -4.41
CA PHE A 43 7.72 15.48 -3.10
C PHE A 43 8.47 14.57 -2.13
N PHE A 44 9.38 15.18 -1.39
CA PHE A 44 10.09 14.58 -0.26
C PHE A 44 9.80 15.39 0.99
N ASP A 45 9.22 14.74 1.99
CA ASP A 45 9.07 15.31 3.32
C ASP A 45 10.43 15.31 4.06
N GLU A 46 10.52 16.08 5.12
CA GLU A 46 11.70 16.12 5.98
C GLU A 46 12.12 14.71 6.42
N SER A 47 13.42 14.45 6.44
CA SER A 47 14.02 13.16 6.83
C SER A 47 13.74 11.95 5.91
N VAL A 48 13.16 12.12 4.73
CA VAL A 48 13.09 11.03 3.74
C VAL A 48 14.50 10.62 3.33
N ALA A 49 14.82 9.35 3.46
CA ALA A 49 16.07 8.76 2.97
C ALA A 49 15.75 7.65 1.95
N LEU A 50 16.41 7.69 0.80
CA LEU A 50 16.23 6.71 -0.28
C LEU A 50 17.42 5.75 -0.33
N GLU A 51 17.13 4.45 -0.43
CA GLU A 51 18.13 3.40 -0.66
C GLU A 51 17.62 2.43 -1.73
N ASP A 52 18.42 2.17 -2.77
CA ASP A 52 18.02 1.31 -3.89
C ASP A 52 16.65 1.69 -4.50
N THR A 53 16.31 2.99 -4.44
CA THR A 53 15.02 3.52 -4.89
C THR A 53 15.13 4.10 -6.29
N THR A 54 14.22 3.68 -7.15
CA THR A 54 14.08 4.22 -8.50
C THR A 54 12.69 4.77 -8.70
N VAL A 55 12.58 6.03 -9.14
CA VAL A 55 11.32 6.64 -9.55
C VAL A 55 11.42 7.02 -11.02
N ARG A 56 10.52 6.49 -11.85
CA ARG A 56 10.52 6.77 -13.28
C ARG A 56 9.17 7.33 -13.72
N PHE A 57 9.18 8.55 -14.21
CA PHE A 57 8.05 9.20 -14.84
C PHE A 57 8.09 8.95 -16.34
N PHE A 58 7.36 7.94 -16.82
CA PHE A 58 7.28 7.60 -18.23
C PHE A 58 6.33 8.51 -19.03
N GLY A 59 5.44 9.21 -18.33
CA GLY A 59 4.45 10.10 -18.92
C GLY A 59 4.31 11.39 -18.14
N ASP A 60 3.19 12.07 -18.36
CA ASP A 60 2.96 13.44 -17.93
C ASP A 60 2.01 13.52 -16.74
N ASN A 61 2.10 14.67 -16.01
CA ASN A 61 1.09 15.11 -15.06
C ASN A 61 0.89 14.11 -13.89
N ASN A 62 1.98 13.55 -13.37
CA ASN A 62 1.97 12.61 -12.27
C ASN A 62 2.44 13.24 -10.96
N VAL A 63 2.06 12.63 -9.85
CA VAL A 63 2.57 12.98 -8.51
C VAL A 63 3.16 11.72 -7.86
N VAL A 64 4.40 11.84 -7.37
CA VAL A 64 5.01 10.89 -6.44
C VAL A 64 5.27 11.60 -5.14
N PHE A 65 4.71 11.10 -4.05
CA PHE A 65 4.73 11.75 -2.74
C PHE A 65 5.33 10.78 -1.71
N PHE A 66 6.53 11.09 -1.21
CA PHE A 66 7.15 10.38 -0.12
C PHE A 66 7.06 11.22 1.16
N SER A 67 6.29 10.73 2.12
CA SER A 67 6.27 11.32 3.47
C SER A 67 7.48 10.86 4.28
N SER A 68 7.72 11.52 5.40
CA SER A 68 8.86 11.23 6.28
C SER A 68 9.01 9.73 6.55
N GLY A 69 10.18 9.19 6.21
CA GLY A 69 10.53 7.79 6.44
C GLY A 69 10.79 7.45 7.91
N GLY A 70 10.80 8.47 8.79
CA GLY A 70 11.19 8.30 10.18
C GLY A 70 12.61 7.72 10.26
N ARG A 71 12.77 6.56 10.91
CA ARG A 71 14.06 5.86 11.03
C ARG A 71 14.36 4.90 9.89
N TYR A 72 13.43 4.72 8.95
CA TYR A 72 13.56 3.74 7.87
C TYR A 72 13.89 4.42 6.55
N LYS A 73 14.77 3.79 5.77
CA LYS A 73 15.02 4.19 4.39
C LYS A 73 13.94 3.60 3.49
N ILE A 74 13.49 4.38 2.52
CA ILE A 74 12.55 3.93 1.50
C ILE A 74 13.32 3.14 0.43
N ARG A 75 12.86 1.91 0.16
CA ARG A 75 13.37 1.04 -0.91
C ARG A 75 12.24 0.69 -1.85
N ALA A 76 12.17 1.36 -2.99
CA ALA A 76 11.06 1.22 -3.92
C ALA A 76 11.48 1.36 -5.38
N LYS A 77 10.79 0.64 -6.27
CA LYS A 77 10.80 0.91 -7.72
C LYS A 77 9.40 1.36 -8.10
N VAL A 78 9.27 2.64 -8.45
CA VAL A 78 8.00 3.29 -8.77
C VAL A 78 8.02 3.72 -10.23
N ASP A 79 7.21 3.07 -11.05
CA ASP A 79 7.02 3.39 -12.45
C ASP A 79 5.65 4.06 -12.63
N VAL A 80 5.64 5.31 -13.07
CA VAL A 80 4.40 6.11 -13.23
C VAL A 80 4.24 6.51 -14.68
N PHE A 81 3.04 6.27 -15.24
CA PHE A 81 2.70 6.69 -16.59
C PHE A 81 1.93 8.03 -16.55
N ASN A 82 0.73 8.15 -17.10
CA ASN A 82 0.06 9.46 -17.19
C ASN A 82 -0.97 9.65 -16.07
N ASN A 83 -1.07 10.88 -15.56
CA ASN A 83 -2.12 11.34 -14.64
C ASN A 83 -2.27 10.49 -13.38
N SER A 84 -1.21 9.85 -12.93
CA SER A 84 -1.24 8.90 -11.82
C SER A 84 -0.61 9.48 -10.54
N VAL A 85 -1.06 8.99 -9.40
CA VAL A 85 -0.54 9.39 -8.09
C VAL A 85 0.02 8.16 -7.37
N PHE A 86 1.27 8.25 -6.94
CA PHE A 86 1.85 7.37 -5.93
C PHE A 86 2.07 8.16 -4.64
N TYR A 87 1.45 7.73 -3.56
CA TYR A 87 1.63 8.32 -2.24
C TYR A 87 2.08 7.25 -1.25
N MET A 88 3.14 7.52 -0.50
CA MET A 88 3.60 6.68 0.62
C MET A 88 3.66 7.52 1.89
N GLY A 89 2.90 7.10 2.89
CA GLY A 89 2.75 7.78 4.16
C GLY A 89 3.97 7.70 5.07
N LYS A 90 3.87 8.38 6.21
CA LYS A 90 4.93 8.51 7.22
C LYS A 90 5.29 7.14 7.83
N ASN A 91 6.56 6.97 8.21
CA ASN A 91 7.06 5.84 9.00
C ASN A 91 6.80 4.45 8.37
N CYS A 92 6.74 4.39 7.04
CA CYS A 92 6.67 3.12 6.32
C CYS A 92 8.03 2.43 6.29
N ASP A 93 8.06 1.13 6.59
CA ASP A 93 9.27 0.30 6.55
C ASP A 93 9.23 -0.65 5.34
N THR A 94 10.24 -0.57 4.49
CA THR A 94 10.42 -1.46 3.36
C THR A 94 11.65 -2.34 3.61
N THR A 95 11.46 -3.56 4.07
CA THR A 95 12.57 -4.50 4.38
C THR A 95 13.48 -4.70 3.17
N ARG A 96 12.92 -4.73 1.97
CA ARG A 96 13.60 -4.78 0.66
C ARG A 96 12.83 -3.94 -0.33
N VAL A 97 13.38 -3.80 -1.55
CA VAL A 97 12.74 -3.05 -2.63
C VAL A 97 11.34 -3.60 -2.94
N ILE A 98 10.33 -2.75 -2.76
CA ILE A 98 8.96 -2.98 -3.24
C ILE A 98 8.82 -2.46 -4.66
N ARG A 99 7.83 -2.95 -5.41
CA ARG A 99 7.53 -2.48 -6.76
C ARG A 99 6.13 -1.90 -6.84
N ALA A 100 6.02 -0.70 -7.43
CA ALA A 100 4.74 -0.05 -7.71
C ALA A 100 4.71 0.38 -9.18
N VAL A 101 3.69 -0.06 -9.91
CA VAL A 101 3.53 0.31 -11.33
C VAL A 101 2.13 0.86 -11.54
N LEU A 102 2.05 2.11 -12.03
CA LEU A 102 0.82 2.89 -12.13
C LEU A 102 0.57 3.34 -13.57
N SER A 103 -0.67 3.18 -14.02
CA SER A 103 -1.08 3.59 -15.37
C SER A 103 -2.55 4.01 -15.43
N GLU A 104 -2.95 4.56 -16.58
CA GLU A 104 -4.33 4.95 -16.92
C GLU A 104 -4.99 5.90 -15.90
N GLY A 105 -4.23 6.86 -15.37
CA GLY A 105 -4.77 7.87 -14.44
C GLY A 105 -5.30 7.28 -13.13
N LYS A 106 -4.84 6.10 -12.71
CA LYS A 106 -5.21 5.49 -11.45
C LYS A 106 -4.06 5.49 -10.46
N HIS A 107 -4.37 5.32 -9.18
CA HIS A 107 -3.53 5.73 -8.08
C HIS A 107 -3.11 4.56 -7.19
N ILE A 108 -2.00 4.71 -6.48
CA ILE A 108 -1.58 3.85 -5.37
C ILE A 108 -1.32 4.76 -4.17
N ILE A 109 -2.18 4.65 -3.17
CA ILE A 109 -2.13 5.45 -1.94
C ILE A 109 -1.87 4.53 -0.77
N ILE A 110 -0.77 4.77 -0.07
CA ILE A 110 -0.33 3.97 1.09
C ILE A 110 -0.31 4.87 2.33
N GLY A 111 -1.02 4.49 3.37
CA GLY A 111 -1.10 5.21 4.64
C GLY A 111 0.18 5.17 5.45
N ASN A 112 0.09 5.62 6.70
CA ASN A 112 1.23 5.74 7.61
C ASN A 112 1.56 4.40 8.29
N ASP A 113 2.77 4.29 8.82
CA ASP A 113 3.21 3.22 9.73
C ASP A 113 3.10 1.80 9.18
N CYS A 114 3.14 1.64 7.85
CA CYS A 114 3.07 0.34 7.20
C CYS A 114 4.39 -0.42 7.26
N LEU A 115 4.30 -1.76 7.25
CA LEU A 115 5.45 -2.67 7.19
C LEU A 115 5.36 -3.54 5.94
N PHE A 116 6.36 -3.43 5.09
CA PHE A 116 6.46 -4.21 3.86
C PHE A 116 7.64 -5.17 3.93
N SER A 117 7.36 -6.47 3.81
CA SER A 117 8.38 -7.49 3.67
C SER A 117 9.03 -7.39 2.26
N PHE A 118 9.55 -8.44 1.70
CA PHE A 118 10.22 -8.40 0.39
C PHE A 118 9.39 -9.06 -0.71
N GLY A 119 9.72 -8.75 -1.98
CA GLY A 119 9.03 -9.32 -3.14
C GLY A 119 7.63 -8.78 -3.38
N ILE A 120 7.25 -7.65 -2.74
CA ILE A 120 5.90 -7.12 -2.84
C ILE A 120 5.72 -6.31 -4.12
N TRP A 121 4.58 -6.53 -4.78
CA TRP A 121 4.16 -5.81 -5.95
C TRP A 121 2.81 -5.12 -5.73
N PHE A 122 2.76 -3.83 -6.12
CA PHE A 122 1.55 -3.06 -6.29
C PHE A 122 1.35 -2.77 -7.78
N ARG A 123 0.18 -3.12 -8.32
CA ARG A 123 -0.17 -2.85 -9.71
C ARG A 123 -1.63 -2.45 -9.83
N ASN A 124 -1.87 -1.29 -10.43
CA ASN A 124 -3.22 -0.72 -10.57
C ASN A 124 -3.86 -0.98 -11.94
N TYR A 125 -3.22 -1.72 -12.84
CA TYR A 125 -3.67 -1.98 -14.21
C TYR A 125 -3.25 -3.36 -14.70
N ASP A 126 -3.84 -3.80 -15.82
CA ASP A 126 -3.33 -4.91 -16.62
C ASP A 126 -2.62 -4.35 -17.86
N PRO A 127 -1.47 -4.91 -18.29
CA PRO A 127 -0.68 -4.34 -19.39
C PRO A 127 -1.31 -4.52 -20.77
N HIS A 128 -2.27 -5.43 -20.90
CA HIS A 128 -2.93 -5.75 -22.17
C HIS A 128 -4.44 -5.59 -22.07
N LEU A 129 -5.08 -5.22 -23.18
CA LEU A 129 -6.52 -4.99 -23.27
C LEU A 129 -7.26 -6.33 -23.31
N ILE A 130 -8.33 -6.44 -22.53
CA ILE A 130 -9.21 -7.61 -22.49
C ILE A 130 -10.63 -7.13 -22.82
N TYR A 131 -11.26 -7.77 -23.80
CA TYR A 131 -12.61 -7.47 -24.24
C TYR A 131 -13.54 -8.65 -23.98
N ASP A 132 -14.79 -8.35 -23.64
CA ASP A 132 -15.85 -9.35 -23.63
C ASP A 132 -16.16 -9.77 -25.08
N GLY A 133 -16.19 -11.08 -25.33
CA GLY A 133 -16.36 -11.61 -26.69
C GLY A 133 -17.77 -11.44 -27.26
N SER A 134 -18.76 -11.10 -26.44
CA SER A 134 -20.14 -10.91 -26.85
C SER A 134 -20.50 -9.44 -27.03
N SER A 135 -20.13 -8.59 -26.07
CA SER A 135 -20.42 -7.15 -26.10
C SER A 135 -19.36 -6.34 -26.85
N MET A 136 -18.17 -6.91 -27.08
CA MET A 136 -16.98 -6.24 -27.62
C MET A 136 -16.50 -5.06 -26.77
N GLU A 137 -16.96 -4.97 -25.54
CA GLU A 137 -16.58 -3.93 -24.59
C GLU A 137 -15.34 -4.34 -23.78
N ARG A 138 -14.48 -3.35 -23.47
CA ARG A 138 -13.32 -3.57 -22.62
C ARG A 138 -13.74 -3.82 -21.17
N ILE A 139 -13.28 -4.94 -20.58
CA ILE A 139 -13.68 -5.39 -19.23
C ILE A 139 -12.59 -5.23 -18.17
N ASN A 140 -11.36 -4.92 -18.53
CA ASN A 140 -10.23 -4.86 -17.60
C ASN A 140 -9.73 -3.45 -17.29
N MET A 141 -10.63 -2.50 -17.08
CA MET A 141 -10.28 -1.13 -16.72
C MET A 141 -9.36 -1.09 -15.49
N SER A 142 -8.43 -0.14 -15.47
CA SER A 142 -7.56 0.12 -14.32
C SER A 142 -8.35 0.63 -13.14
N LYS A 143 -7.89 0.32 -11.91
CA LYS A 143 -8.53 0.75 -10.66
C LYS A 143 -7.45 1.06 -9.63
N SER A 144 -7.64 2.13 -8.88
CA SER A 144 -6.70 2.53 -7.83
C SER A 144 -6.56 1.48 -6.73
N VAL A 145 -5.42 1.52 -6.04
CA VAL A 145 -5.09 0.69 -4.89
C VAL A 145 -4.95 1.58 -3.67
N PHE A 146 -5.61 1.21 -2.59
CA PHE A 146 -5.57 1.93 -1.33
C PHE A 146 -5.11 1.02 -0.20
N VAL A 147 -4.19 1.51 0.61
CA VAL A 147 -3.68 0.85 1.82
C VAL A 147 -3.81 1.82 2.98
N GLY A 148 -4.50 1.44 4.02
CA GLY A 148 -4.68 2.23 5.24
C GLY A 148 -3.42 2.32 6.09
N ASP A 149 -3.57 2.87 7.28
CA ASP A 149 -2.48 3.02 8.23
C ASP A 149 -2.16 1.70 8.94
N HIS A 150 -0.90 1.52 9.33
CA HIS A 150 -0.45 0.37 10.12
C HIS A 150 -0.85 -0.98 9.48
N VAL A 151 -0.58 -1.12 8.18
CA VAL A 151 -0.81 -2.37 7.44
C VAL A 151 0.49 -3.14 7.32
N TRP A 152 0.44 -4.44 7.65
CA TRP A 152 1.56 -5.35 7.40
C TRP A 152 1.32 -6.20 6.16
N ILE A 153 2.22 -6.10 5.18
CA ILE A 153 2.19 -6.91 3.96
C ILE A 153 3.37 -7.88 3.98
N GLY A 154 3.04 -9.16 3.98
CA GLY A 154 3.98 -10.27 4.00
C GLY A 154 4.70 -10.48 2.67
N GLN A 155 5.71 -11.34 2.71
CA GLN A 155 6.60 -11.67 1.60
C GLN A 155 5.84 -12.12 0.34
N ASP A 156 6.33 -11.67 -0.83
CA ASP A 156 5.81 -12.06 -2.16
C ASP A 156 4.31 -11.81 -2.37
N ALA A 157 3.70 -10.92 -1.59
CA ALA A 157 2.32 -10.56 -1.79
C ALA A 157 2.15 -9.71 -3.06
N PHE A 158 1.05 -9.95 -3.80
CA PHE A 158 0.67 -9.17 -4.97
C PHE A 158 -0.62 -8.39 -4.69
N VAL A 159 -0.48 -7.06 -4.62
CA VAL A 159 -1.59 -6.14 -4.41
C VAL A 159 -2.07 -5.62 -5.76
N SER A 160 -3.18 -6.18 -6.23
CA SER A 160 -3.72 -5.92 -7.57
C SER A 160 -4.70 -4.75 -7.60
N LYS A 161 -4.98 -4.26 -8.80
CA LYS A 161 -5.94 -3.18 -9.07
C LYS A 161 -7.26 -3.34 -8.33
N GLY A 162 -7.80 -2.22 -7.82
CA GLY A 162 -9.07 -2.16 -7.10
C GLY A 162 -9.02 -2.66 -5.65
N THR A 163 -7.84 -3.02 -5.16
CA THR A 163 -7.69 -3.45 -3.76
C THR A 163 -7.78 -2.25 -2.82
N LYS A 164 -8.57 -2.41 -1.75
CA LYS A 164 -8.67 -1.47 -0.62
C LYS A 164 -8.38 -2.20 0.66
N ILE A 165 -7.34 -1.80 1.38
CA ILE A 165 -6.89 -2.44 2.63
C ILE A 165 -7.13 -1.47 3.77
N GLY A 166 -7.96 -1.82 4.74
CA GLY A 166 -8.21 -1.01 5.92
C GLY A 166 -7.06 -1.02 6.92
N SER A 167 -7.00 0.04 7.75
CA SER A 167 -5.95 0.20 8.78
C SER A 167 -5.86 -1.00 9.72
N GLY A 168 -4.64 -1.35 10.13
CA GLY A 168 -4.37 -2.47 11.04
C GLY A 168 -4.52 -3.86 10.42
N ALA A 169 -4.73 -3.97 9.10
CA ALA A 169 -4.83 -5.26 8.43
C ALA A 169 -3.47 -5.94 8.24
N ILE A 170 -3.50 -7.27 8.11
CA ILE A 170 -2.36 -8.10 7.75
C ILE A 170 -2.65 -8.82 6.43
N VAL A 171 -1.77 -8.67 5.46
CA VAL A 171 -1.77 -9.45 4.22
C VAL A 171 -0.65 -10.48 4.31
N GLY A 172 -1.00 -11.76 4.44
CA GLY A 172 -0.05 -12.85 4.61
C GLY A 172 0.86 -13.04 3.39
N ALA A 173 1.97 -13.77 3.61
CA ALA A 173 2.92 -14.07 2.55
C ALA A 173 2.26 -14.76 1.35
N LYS A 174 2.73 -14.44 0.13
CA LYS A 174 2.22 -14.98 -1.15
C LYS A 174 0.72 -14.76 -1.39
N CYS A 175 0.10 -13.82 -0.67
CA CYS A 175 -1.30 -13.48 -0.88
C CYS A 175 -1.48 -12.65 -2.16
N VAL A 176 -2.48 -12.99 -2.98
CA VAL A 176 -2.94 -12.18 -4.10
C VAL A 176 -4.28 -11.57 -3.73
N THR A 177 -4.34 -10.23 -3.63
CA THR A 177 -5.53 -9.54 -3.08
C THR A 177 -6.76 -9.60 -4.00
N GLY A 178 -6.55 -9.67 -5.32
CA GLY A 178 -7.62 -9.87 -6.30
C GLY A 178 -8.64 -8.73 -6.38
N GLY A 179 -8.23 -7.48 -6.14
CA GLY A 179 -9.13 -6.31 -6.23
C GLY A 179 -10.21 -6.26 -5.15
N ARG A 180 -9.95 -6.82 -3.98
CA ARG A 180 -10.92 -6.95 -2.88
C ARG A 180 -10.81 -5.83 -1.86
N ILE A 181 -11.89 -5.66 -1.10
CA ILE A 181 -11.91 -4.85 0.12
C ILE A 181 -11.47 -5.74 1.28
N LEU A 182 -10.38 -5.37 1.94
CA LEU A 182 -9.81 -6.03 3.10
C LEU A 182 -10.09 -5.17 4.32
N ASN A 183 -10.86 -5.73 5.27
CA ASN A 183 -11.30 -5.01 6.47
C ASN A 183 -10.14 -4.65 7.39
N SER A 184 -10.30 -3.57 8.12
CA SER A 184 -9.42 -3.19 9.23
C SER A 184 -9.36 -4.29 10.30
N ASN A 185 -8.23 -4.38 10.99
CA ASN A 185 -8.02 -5.32 12.10
C ASN A 185 -8.30 -6.79 11.70
N CYS A 186 -7.98 -7.15 10.47
CA CYS A 186 -8.24 -8.49 9.92
C CYS A 186 -7.01 -9.01 9.18
N SER A 187 -6.77 -10.31 9.25
CA SER A 187 -5.70 -10.97 8.47
C SER A 187 -6.27 -11.72 7.27
N TYR A 188 -5.49 -11.67 6.18
CA TYR A 188 -5.85 -12.27 4.89
C TYR A 188 -4.72 -13.15 4.37
N ALA A 189 -5.05 -14.28 3.77
CA ALA A 189 -4.07 -15.17 3.15
C ALA A 189 -4.67 -15.90 1.95
N GLY A 190 -3.78 -16.46 1.11
CA GLY A 190 -4.11 -17.31 -0.03
C GLY A 190 -4.25 -16.59 -1.37
N VAL A 191 -4.53 -17.37 -2.42
CA VAL A 191 -4.71 -16.94 -3.81
C VAL A 191 -6.05 -17.46 -4.32
N PRO A 192 -7.05 -16.60 -4.47
CA PRO A 192 -7.14 -15.21 -4.04
C PRO A 192 -7.23 -15.07 -2.51
N GLY A 193 -6.76 -13.92 -1.99
CA GLY A 193 -6.76 -13.62 -0.56
C GLY A 193 -8.13 -13.72 0.08
N LYS A 194 -8.24 -14.41 1.20
CA LYS A 194 -9.47 -14.59 1.98
C LYS A 194 -9.20 -14.24 3.43
N ALA A 195 -10.21 -13.69 4.13
CA ALA A 195 -10.12 -13.41 5.55
C ALA A 195 -9.81 -14.71 6.32
N VAL A 196 -8.83 -14.66 7.20
CA VAL A 196 -8.39 -15.77 8.06
C VAL A 196 -8.83 -15.51 9.48
N ARG A 197 -8.62 -14.30 9.99
CA ARG A 197 -8.95 -13.92 11.35
C ARG A 197 -9.33 -12.44 11.44
N GLU A 198 -10.38 -12.16 12.20
CA GLU A 198 -10.85 -10.81 12.54
C GLU A 198 -10.43 -10.44 13.96
N ASN A 199 -10.56 -9.14 14.29
CA ASN A 199 -10.23 -8.59 15.61
C ASN A 199 -8.79 -8.88 16.04
N ILE A 200 -7.86 -8.66 15.13
CA ILE A 200 -6.42 -8.77 15.39
C ILE A 200 -5.74 -7.41 15.25
N PHE A 201 -4.58 -7.30 15.81
CA PHE A 201 -3.62 -6.25 15.54
C PHE A 201 -2.21 -6.84 15.57
N TRP A 202 -1.25 -6.11 15.06
CA TRP A 202 0.15 -6.52 15.04
C TRP A 202 1.03 -5.43 15.62
N LEU A 203 2.25 -5.77 15.95
CA LEU A 203 3.26 -4.86 16.48
C LEU A 203 4.57 -5.04 15.72
N ARG A 204 5.35 -3.97 15.58
CA ARG A 204 6.65 -3.98 14.88
C ARG A 204 7.77 -4.82 15.50
N PRO A 205 7.86 -5.02 16.86
CA PRO A 205 8.94 -5.81 17.42
C PRO A 205 9.06 -7.19 16.78
N CYS A 206 10.30 -7.53 16.37
CA CYS A 206 10.62 -8.80 15.72
C CYS A 206 11.09 -9.82 16.77
N VAL A 207 10.57 -11.04 16.67
CA VAL A 207 10.87 -12.12 17.62
C VAL A 207 12.21 -12.81 17.40
N HIS A 208 12.99 -12.49 16.36
CA HIS A 208 14.23 -13.18 15.99
C HIS A 208 15.26 -13.25 17.13
N SER A 209 15.32 -12.25 17.98
CA SER A 209 16.25 -12.19 19.12
C SER A 209 15.59 -12.50 20.46
N TYR A 210 14.32 -12.91 20.49
CA TYR A 210 13.61 -13.16 21.73
C TYR A 210 14.19 -14.37 22.48
N LYS A 211 14.45 -14.15 23.77
CA LYS A 211 14.73 -15.18 24.75
C LYS A 211 13.44 -15.50 25.51
N GLN A 212 13.46 -16.56 26.33
CA GLN A 212 12.28 -17.00 27.10
C GLN A 212 11.59 -15.88 27.89
N ALA A 213 12.37 -14.95 28.46
CA ALA A 213 11.81 -13.81 29.22
C ALA A 213 10.98 -12.87 28.33
N GLN A 214 11.51 -12.50 27.14
CA GLN A 214 10.79 -11.67 26.18
C GLN A 214 9.56 -12.39 25.64
N THR A 215 9.68 -13.68 25.32
CA THR A 215 8.52 -14.48 24.90
C THR A 215 7.43 -14.49 25.96
N LYS A 216 7.78 -14.70 27.23
CA LYS A 216 6.80 -14.66 28.35
C LYS A 216 6.17 -13.27 28.50
N SER A 217 6.95 -12.20 28.43
CA SER A 217 6.42 -10.82 28.56
C SER A 217 5.54 -10.40 27.39
N SER A 218 5.68 -11.03 26.21
CA SER A 218 4.88 -10.74 25.02
C SER A 218 3.55 -11.51 24.95
N MET A 219 3.25 -12.39 25.91
CA MET A 219 2.01 -13.22 25.90
C MET A 219 0.72 -12.39 25.99
N CYS A 220 0.79 -11.17 26.54
CA CYS A 220 -0.36 -10.28 26.66
C CYS A 220 0.05 -8.84 26.34
N TYR A 221 -0.79 -8.16 25.54
CA TYR A 221 -0.68 -6.75 25.26
C TYR A 221 -1.93 -6.02 25.74
N LYS A 222 -1.77 -4.94 26.50
CA LYS A 222 -2.89 -4.27 27.19
C LYS A 222 -3.36 -2.98 26.54
N ASN A 223 -2.60 -2.45 25.57
CA ASN A 223 -2.93 -1.21 24.89
C ASN A 223 -3.83 -1.47 23.69
N LYS A 224 -4.73 -0.51 23.38
CA LYS A 224 -5.63 -0.55 22.22
C LYS A 224 -5.18 0.37 21.09
N GLU A 225 -3.93 0.81 21.11
CA GLU A 225 -3.36 1.77 20.16
C GLU A 225 -3.59 1.35 18.70
N PHE A 226 -3.37 0.08 18.38
CA PHE A 226 -3.48 -0.45 17.01
C PHE A 226 -4.83 -1.10 16.69
N ILE A 227 -5.86 -0.84 17.49
CA ILE A 227 -7.23 -1.23 17.17
C ILE A 227 -7.95 -0.04 16.54
N TYR A 228 -8.36 -0.20 15.30
CA TYR A 228 -9.07 0.81 14.51
C TYR A 228 -10.58 0.58 14.57
N SER A 229 -11.36 1.65 14.52
CA SER A 229 -12.82 1.61 14.60
C SER A 229 -13.45 2.66 13.69
N ASN A 230 -14.71 2.48 13.38
CA ASN A 230 -15.48 3.48 12.66
C ASN A 230 -15.76 4.69 13.55
N ASP A 231 -15.51 5.88 13.03
CA ASP A 231 -15.87 7.16 13.64
C ASP A 231 -16.12 8.23 12.55
N GLU A 232 -16.42 9.45 12.98
CA GLU A 232 -16.71 10.59 12.10
C GLU A 232 -15.51 11.08 11.28
N ASN A 233 -14.30 10.67 11.62
CA ASN A 233 -13.05 11.06 10.95
C ASN A 233 -12.64 10.09 9.82
N CYS A 234 -13.43 9.05 9.59
CA CYS A 234 -13.13 8.07 8.55
C CYS A 234 -13.25 8.68 7.15
N LEU A 235 -12.20 8.55 6.35
CA LEU A 235 -12.17 8.93 4.94
C LEU A 235 -12.60 7.75 4.06
N SER A 236 -13.45 8.02 3.09
CA SER A 236 -13.78 7.01 2.07
C SER A 236 -12.72 6.95 1.00
N PHE A 237 -12.13 5.78 0.77
CA PHE A 237 -11.21 5.55 -0.36
C PHE A 237 -11.87 5.85 -1.72
N ASP A 238 -13.17 5.58 -1.86
CA ASP A 238 -13.93 5.91 -3.06
C ASP A 238 -14.07 7.42 -3.27
N THR A 239 -14.21 8.17 -2.19
CA THR A 239 -14.27 9.64 -2.25
C THR A 239 -12.91 10.20 -2.63
N ILE A 240 -11.83 9.71 -2.01
CA ILE A 240 -10.45 10.12 -2.35
C ILE A 240 -10.17 9.84 -3.83
N ASP A 241 -10.49 8.63 -4.33
CA ASP A 241 -10.29 8.26 -5.73
C ASP A 241 -11.01 9.21 -6.68
N LYS A 242 -12.30 9.46 -6.43
CA LYS A 242 -13.12 10.37 -7.24
C LYS A 242 -12.62 11.80 -7.23
N GLU A 243 -12.19 12.30 -6.08
CA GLU A 243 -11.68 13.68 -5.99
C GLU A 243 -10.35 13.82 -6.75
N ILE A 244 -9.41 12.87 -6.61
CA ILE A 244 -8.15 12.91 -7.36
C ILE A 244 -8.41 12.77 -8.87
N ASP A 245 -9.36 11.92 -9.30
CA ASP A 245 -9.73 11.75 -10.70
C ASP A 245 -10.29 13.03 -11.35
N ARG A 246 -10.90 13.93 -10.57
CA ARG A 246 -11.46 15.23 -11.06
C ARG A 246 -10.40 16.31 -11.26
N LEU A 247 -9.26 16.19 -10.59
CA LEU A 247 -8.20 17.19 -10.63
C LEU A 247 -7.41 17.03 -11.93
N LEU A 248 -7.19 18.13 -12.62
CA LEU A 248 -6.64 18.11 -13.97
C LEU A 248 -5.12 18.24 -14.00
N SER A 249 -4.52 18.88 -12.98
CA SER A 249 -3.08 19.10 -12.91
C SER A 249 -2.40 18.31 -11.79
N SER A 250 -1.10 18.12 -11.91
CA SER A 250 -0.28 17.53 -10.84
C SER A 250 -0.25 18.42 -9.60
N GLU A 251 -0.29 19.75 -9.76
CA GLU A 251 -0.34 20.71 -8.65
C GLU A 251 -1.61 20.55 -7.83
N GLU A 252 -2.78 20.52 -8.49
CA GLU A 252 -4.06 20.32 -7.79
C GLU A 252 -4.07 18.99 -7.02
N ARG A 253 -3.56 17.91 -7.62
CA ARG A 253 -3.45 16.60 -6.96
C ARG A 253 -2.47 16.65 -5.79
N PHE A 254 -1.34 17.30 -5.94
CA PHE A 254 -0.36 17.49 -4.86
C PHE A 254 -0.98 18.23 -3.67
N ASP A 255 -1.65 19.35 -3.91
CA ASP A 255 -2.29 20.16 -2.87
C ASP A 255 -3.41 19.37 -2.15
N TYR A 256 -4.20 18.61 -2.90
CA TYR A 256 -5.22 17.73 -2.33
C TYR A 256 -4.60 16.66 -1.41
N LEU A 257 -3.56 15.97 -1.87
CA LEU A 257 -2.86 14.95 -1.08
C LEU A 257 -2.27 15.55 0.20
N LYS A 258 -1.64 16.70 0.08
CA LYS A 258 -1.02 17.40 1.20
C LYS A 258 -2.06 17.74 2.27
N LYS A 259 -3.15 18.37 1.88
CA LYS A 259 -4.21 18.82 2.80
C LYS A 259 -5.04 17.65 3.37
N THR A 260 -5.42 16.69 2.52
CA THR A 260 -6.42 15.67 2.90
C THR A 260 -5.78 14.44 3.55
N ILE A 261 -4.58 14.06 3.11
CA ILE A 261 -3.95 12.80 3.55
C ILE A 261 -2.73 13.08 4.42
N PHE A 262 -1.80 13.93 3.96
CA PHE A 262 -0.53 14.14 4.65
C PHE A 262 -0.68 14.90 5.98
N GLU A 263 -1.52 15.94 6.02
CA GLU A 263 -1.81 16.77 7.20
C GLU A 263 -2.88 16.15 8.11
N ASN A 264 -3.48 15.03 7.72
CA ASN A 264 -4.52 14.37 8.49
C ASN A 264 -3.92 13.27 9.38
N ASP A 265 -3.81 13.53 10.67
CA ASP A 265 -3.28 12.60 11.67
C ASP A 265 -4.37 11.83 12.44
N ASN A 266 -5.64 11.86 11.98
CA ASN A 266 -6.71 11.11 12.62
C ASN A 266 -6.47 9.61 12.54
N LYS A 267 -6.47 8.94 13.69
CA LYS A 267 -6.15 7.52 13.83
C LYS A 267 -7.01 6.62 12.92
N ASN A 268 -8.32 6.87 12.89
CA ASN A 268 -9.27 6.00 12.18
C ASN A 268 -9.53 6.41 10.74
N ARG A 269 -8.78 7.37 10.19
CA ARG A 269 -9.02 7.97 8.88
C ARG A 269 -9.18 6.95 7.74
N PHE A 270 -8.56 5.79 7.82
CA PHE A 270 -8.63 4.72 6.83
C PHE A 270 -9.22 3.43 7.38
N TYR A 271 -10.16 3.55 8.34
CA TYR A 271 -10.93 2.40 8.78
C TYR A 271 -11.83 1.91 7.65
N VAL A 272 -11.83 0.60 7.44
CA VAL A 272 -12.67 -0.08 6.43
C VAL A 272 -13.37 -1.27 7.07
N HIS A 273 -14.67 -1.38 6.85
CA HIS A 273 -15.48 -2.55 7.20
C HIS A 273 -16.46 -2.87 6.08
N ASN A 274 -16.38 -4.09 5.57
CA ASN A 274 -17.29 -4.62 4.56
C ASN A 274 -17.97 -5.88 5.15
N GLU A 275 -19.28 -5.81 5.37
CA GLU A 275 -20.07 -6.88 5.97
C GLU A 275 -20.05 -8.18 5.17
N GLN A 276 -19.87 -8.12 3.85
CA GLN A 276 -19.79 -9.30 2.99
C GLN A 276 -18.61 -10.21 3.34
N THR A 277 -17.54 -9.65 3.91
CA THR A 277 -16.39 -10.41 4.42
C THR A 277 -16.79 -11.25 5.64
N LYS A 278 -17.64 -10.72 6.52
CA LYS A 278 -18.15 -11.40 7.71
C LYS A 278 -19.07 -12.58 7.36
N LEU A 279 -19.96 -12.40 6.40
CA LEU A 279 -20.85 -13.47 5.92
C LEU A 279 -20.07 -14.66 5.33
N ASN A 280 -19.01 -14.39 4.60
CA ASN A 280 -18.13 -15.41 4.04
C ASN A 280 -17.34 -16.19 5.12
N LEU A 281 -16.99 -15.55 6.22
CA LEU A 281 -16.31 -16.19 7.35
C LEU A 281 -17.29 -17.09 8.13
N LEU A 282 -18.48 -16.59 8.45
CA LEU A 282 -19.55 -17.33 9.14
C LEU A 282 -19.98 -18.55 8.34
N SER A 283 -20.19 -18.44 7.03
CA SER A 283 -20.55 -19.56 6.17
C SER A 283 -19.51 -20.67 6.16
N ARG A 284 -18.22 -20.36 6.36
CA ARG A 284 -17.13 -21.33 6.48
C ARG A 284 -17.14 -22.04 7.83
N ILE A 285 -17.43 -21.32 8.90
CA ILE A 285 -17.57 -21.90 10.25
C ILE A 285 -18.78 -22.86 10.26
N PHE A 286 -19.92 -22.47 9.68
CA PHE A 286 -21.10 -23.32 9.57
C PHE A 286 -20.89 -24.56 8.70
N ARG A 287 -20.16 -24.46 7.58
CA ARG A 287 -19.82 -25.64 6.76
C ARG A 287 -18.87 -26.61 7.48
N ARG A 288 -17.90 -26.11 8.24
CA ARG A 288 -17.01 -26.95 9.06
C ARG A 288 -17.75 -27.69 10.17
N ASN A 289 -18.79 -27.08 10.75
CA ASN A 289 -19.56 -27.69 11.83
C ASN A 289 -20.60 -28.71 11.30
N ASN A 290 -20.95 -28.68 10.02
CA ASN A 290 -21.92 -29.59 9.38
C ASN A 290 -21.26 -30.74 8.60
N GLU A 291 -19.97 -30.70 8.37
CA GLU A 291 -19.22 -31.86 7.86
C GLU A 291 -18.83 -32.73 9.06
N ALA A 292 -19.47 -33.89 9.20
CA ALA A 292 -19.20 -34.85 10.26
C ALA A 292 -17.72 -35.07 10.45
N SER A 293 -17.28 -35.02 11.70
CA SER A 293 -15.90 -35.08 12.16
C SER A 293 -15.10 -36.17 11.47
N PRO A 294 -14.04 -35.86 10.73
CA PRO A 294 -12.95 -36.78 10.53
C PRO A 294 -12.15 -36.86 11.83
N PRO A 295 -11.41 -37.95 12.12
CA PRO A 295 -10.70 -38.14 13.36
C PRO A 295 -9.68 -37.01 13.59
N LEU A 296 -9.58 -36.60 14.83
CA LEU A 296 -8.67 -35.63 15.40
C LEU A 296 -7.35 -35.49 14.62
N ILE A 297 -7.24 -34.44 13.83
CA ILE A 297 -5.96 -33.82 13.50
C ILE A 297 -5.86 -32.62 14.42
N GLU A 298 -4.89 -32.70 15.29
CA GLU A 298 -4.53 -31.66 16.25
C GLU A 298 -4.45 -30.31 15.59
N THR A 299 -5.20 -29.38 16.16
CA THR A 299 -5.03 -27.93 16.15
C THR A 299 -4.31 -27.29 14.98
N LEU A 300 -5.06 -26.63 14.12
CA LEU A 300 -4.61 -25.63 13.14
C LEU A 300 -3.94 -24.39 13.78
N SER A 301 -3.18 -24.60 14.86
CA SER A 301 -2.30 -23.57 15.44
C SER A 301 -1.01 -23.38 14.65
N ASP A 302 -0.66 -24.29 13.73
CA ASP A 302 0.67 -24.34 13.12
C ASP A 302 0.74 -23.78 11.69
N PHE A 303 -0.33 -23.22 11.16
CA PHE A 303 -0.32 -22.54 9.86
C PHE A 303 -0.09 -21.03 9.94
N TRP A 304 0.65 -20.58 10.95
CA TRP A 304 1.14 -19.21 11.02
C TRP A 304 2.52 -19.11 10.40
N LEU A 305 2.49 -18.78 9.19
CA LEU A 305 3.61 -18.65 8.33
C LEU A 305 4.19 -17.31 8.26
N ILE A 306 5.41 -17.35 8.64
CA ILE A 306 6.61 -17.02 7.89
C ILE A 306 6.56 -15.63 7.25
N CYS A 307 7.17 -14.72 7.96
CA CYS A 307 7.73 -13.48 7.44
C CYS A 307 8.91 -13.75 6.50
#